data_d1ceaa1014810801f92367eb6770cf5c
#
_entry.id   d1ceaa1014810801f92367eb6770cf5c
#
_cell.length_a   1.000
_cell.length_b   1.000
_cell.length_c   1.000
_cell.angle_alpha   90.00
_cell.angle_beta   90.00
_cell.angle_gamma   90.00
#
_symmetry.space_group_name_H-M   'P 1'
#
loop_
_entity.id
_entity.type
_entity.pdbx_description
1 polymer ?
#
loop_
_entity_poly.entity_id
_entity_poly.type
_entity_poly.pdbx_seq_one_letter_code
_entity_poly.pdbx_strand_id
1 'polypeptide(L)'
;MRYKTPQEVLDSFKEKFKDDLIEDPYIKTFANGRKRTEYSQLFVRVRRERFIEAAEHLSTFEWPHHTVASGSDLGDEIEILFHFELYTETHGSGITVTIGTRAPKSDPHIPSLSDVYPAVTSTEREKQEFLGVAVDGIKDNRRMWLTHAVPVGIYPWRKDEFGPEKIVRKVHEDPSGGGDGTEVIDDLSPFPPGGPPVPKKKKGGDS
;
A
#
# COMPACT_ATOMS: atom_id res chain seq x y z
N MET A 1 29.83 11.03 -3.66
CA MET A 1 29.08 9.80 -3.96
C MET A 1 28.75 9.81 -5.45
N ARG A 2 28.94 8.71 -6.20
CA ARG A 2 28.57 8.68 -7.63
C ARG A 2 27.09 8.35 -7.71
N TYR A 3 26.31 9.24 -8.29
CA TYR A 3 24.89 8.98 -8.57
C TYR A 3 24.75 7.81 -9.54
N LYS A 4 23.84 6.89 -9.22
CA LYS A 4 23.49 5.79 -10.10
C LYS A 4 22.41 6.25 -11.09
N THR A 5 22.47 5.74 -12.30
CA THR A 5 21.41 5.95 -13.28
C THR A 5 20.19 5.08 -12.93
N PRO A 6 18.97 5.44 -13.41
CA PRO A 6 17.81 4.59 -13.23
C PRO A 6 18.04 3.15 -13.70
N GLN A 7 18.78 2.96 -14.79
CA GLN A 7 19.11 1.64 -15.33
C GLN A 7 20.05 0.86 -14.40
N GLU A 8 21.09 1.49 -13.83
CA GLU A 8 21.98 0.83 -12.88
C GLU A 8 21.25 0.41 -11.59
N VAL A 9 20.26 1.19 -11.14
CA VAL A 9 19.42 0.83 -10.00
C VAL A 9 18.53 -0.37 -10.34
N LEU A 10 17.88 -0.35 -11.51
CA LEU A 10 17.04 -1.45 -11.99
C LEU A 10 17.84 -2.74 -12.12
N ASP A 11 19.02 -2.69 -12.74
CA ASP A 11 19.86 -3.86 -12.96
C ASP A 11 20.31 -4.48 -11.64
N SER A 12 20.62 -3.65 -10.64
CA SER A 12 20.93 -4.10 -9.27
C SER A 12 19.77 -4.85 -8.61
N PHE A 13 18.52 -4.38 -8.78
CA PHE A 13 17.34 -5.10 -8.30
C PHE A 13 17.12 -6.41 -9.06
N LYS A 14 17.28 -6.41 -10.38
CA LYS A 14 17.18 -7.63 -11.19
C LYS A 14 18.21 -8.67 -10.79
N GLU A 15 19.44 -8.26 -10.54
CA GLU A 15 20.52 -9.16 -10.14
C GLU A 15 20.25 -9.77 -8.75
N LYS A 16 19.83 -8.94 -7.78
CA LYS A 16 19.68 -9.37 -6.39
C LYS A 16 18.44 -10.21 -6.16
N PHE A 17 17.32 -9.87 -6.80
CA PHE A 17 16.01 -10.48 -6.48
C PHE A 17 15.49 -11.44 -7.53
N LYS A 18 16.13 -11.64 -8.65
CA LYS A 18 15.83 -12.64 -9.72
C LYS A 18 14.50 -13.39 -9.59
N ASP A 19 14.53 -14.51 -8.86
CA ASP A 19 13.40 -15.46 -8.71
C ASP A 19 12.30 -14.97 -7.74
N ASP A 20 12.59 -13.92 -6.98
CA ASP A 20 11.66 -13.33 -6.01
C ASP A 20 10.88 -12.14 -6.60
N LEU A 21 11.13 -11.79 -7.86
CA LEU A 21 10.36 -10.79 -8.58
C LEU A 21 8.98 -11.35 -8.96
N ILE A 22 7.92 -10.59 -8.72
CA ILE A 22 6.56 -10.95 -9.15
C ILE A 22 6.40 -10.73 -10.64
N GLU A 23 7.07 -9.69 -11.17
CA GLU A 23 7.10 -9.35 -12.58
C GLU A 23 8.43 -8.68 -12.94
N ASP A 24 8.77 -8.60 -14.21
CA ASP A 24 9.98 -7.91 -14.68
C ASP A 24 9.96 -6.43 -14.27
N PRO A 25 10.97 -5.94 -13.53
CA PRO A 25 11.08 -4.53 -13.21
C PRO A 25 11.25 -3.68 -14.46
N TYR A 26 10.64 -2.51 -14.45
CA TYR A 26 10.65 -1.60 -15.59
C TYR A 26 10.80 -0.14 -15.19
N ILE A 27 11.21 0.69 -16.15
CA ILE A 27 11.32 2.13 -16.00
C ILE A 27 10.27 2.81 -16.88
N LYS A 28 9.55 3.76 -16.30
CA LYS A 28 8.73 4.73 -17.04
C LYS A 28 9.40 6.07 -17.03
N THR A 29 9.55 6.69 -18.19
CA THR A 29 10.05 8.05 -18.33
C THR A 29 8.88 8.98 -18.67
N PHE A 30 8.80 10.08 -17.95
CA PHE A 30 7.80 11.10 -18.10
C PHE A 30 8.48 12.42 -18.43
N ALA A 31 7.80 13.26 -19.19
CA ALA A 31 8.27 14.60 -19.51
C ALA A 31 7.28 15.63 -18.96
N ASN A 32 7.74 16.49 -18.07
CA ASN A 32 6.90 17.47 -17.39
C ASN A 32 7.19 18.91 -17.81
N GLY A 33 6.13 19.70 -17.79
CA GLY A 33 6.17 21.14 -17.97
C GLY A 33 6.53 21.58 -19.38
N ARG A 34 6.62 22.92 -19.57
CA ARG A 34 6.89 23.57 -20.87
C ARG A 34 8.30 23.25 -21.41
N LYS A 35 9.25 23.00 -20.51
CA LYS A 35 10.64 22.64 -20.85
C LYS A 35 10.83 21.13 -21.11
N ARG A 36 9.76 20.32 -20.97
CA ARG A 36 9.81 18.85 -21.13
C ARG A 36 10.95 18.20 -20.33
N THR A 37 11.13 18.64 -19.08
CA THR A 37 12.11 18.02 -18.19
C THR A 37 11.72 16.57 -17.96
N GLU A 38 12.62 15.65 -18.30
CA GLU A 38 12.38 14.22 -18.13
C GLU A 38 12.67 13.80 -16.69
N TYR A 39 11.83 12.89 -16.16
CA TYR A 39 12.07 12.19 -14.90
C TYR A 39 11.70 10.72 -15.07
N SER A 40 12.40 9.87 -14.34
CA SER A 40 12.24 8.42 -14.44
C SER A 40 11.65 7.86 -13.15
N GLN A 41 10.69 6.96 -13.31
CA GLN A 41 10.11 6.18 -12.24
C GLN A 41 10.39 4.69 -12.49
N LEU A 42 11.03 4.06 -11.52
CA LEU A 42 11.36 2.65 -11.51
C LEU A 42 10.29 1.88 -10.76
N PHE A 43 9.83 0.77 -11.30
CA PHE A 43 8.86 -0.12 -10.67
C PHE A 43 9.49 -1.50 -10.43
N VAL A 44 9.50 -1.92 -9.18
CA VAL A 44 9.99 -3.24 -8.74
C VAL A 44 8.92 -3.89 -7.88
N ARG A 45 8.52 -5.11 -8.20
CA ARG A 45 7.57 -5.89 -7.41
C ARG A 45 8.20 -7.19 -6.96
N VAL A 46 8.26 -7.37 -5.66
CA VAL A 46 8.87 -8.55 -5.04
C VAL A 46 7.86 -9.32 -4.20
N ARG A 47 8.11 -10.60 -4.02
CA ARG A 47 7.33 -11.42 -3.09
C ARG A 47 7.40 -10.84 -1.68
N ARG A 48 6.32 -10.99 -0.91
CA ARG A 48 6.20 -10.41 0.44
C ARG A 48 7.31 -10.85 1.41
N GLU A 49 7.85 -12.05 1.24
CA GLU A 49 8.95 -12.60 2.05
C GLU A 49 10.27 -11.84 1.85
N ARG A 50 10.43 -11.17 0.69
CA ARG A 50 11.64 -10.40 0.36
C ARG A 50 11.41 -8.89 0.37
N PHE A 51 10.22 -8.47 0.80
CA PHE A 51 9.79 -7.07 0.70
C PHE A 51 10.63 -6.12 1.55
N ILE A 52 10.93 -6.51 2.82
CA ILE A 52 11.81 -5.73 3.70
C ILE A 52 13.19 -5.59 3.08
N GLU A 53 13.77 -6.70 2.62
CA GLU A 53 15.10 -6.68 2.01
C GLU A 53 15.17 -5.84 0.74
N ALA A 54 14.08 -5.82 -0.04
CA ALA A 54 14.00 -4.96 -1.22
C ALA A 54 13.97 -3.48 -0.84
N ALA A 55 13.27 -3.13 0.24
CA ALA A 55 13.27 -1.77 0.76
C ALA A 55 14.65 -1.38 1.33
N GLU A 56 15.28 -2.25 2.14
CA GLU A 56 16.62 -2.04 2.66
C GLU A 56 17.67 -1.87 1.54
N HIS A 57 17.46 -2.55 0.41
CA HIS A 57 18.38 -2.44 -0.73
C HIS A 57 18.49 -1.01 -1.28
N LEU A 58 17.45 -0.19 -1.14
CA LEU A 58 17.50 1.23 -1.51
C LEU A 58 18.59 1.99 -0.75
N SER A 59 18.80 1.68 0.53
CA SER A 59 19.83 2.33 1.36
C SER A 59 21.25 2.06 0.89
N THR A 60 21.46 1.08 0.02
CA THR A 60 22.79 0.83 -0.60
C THR A 60 23.15 1.90 -1.63
N PHE A 61 22.18 2.61 -2.18
CA PHE A 61 22.38 3.70 -3.12
C PHE A 61 22.48 5.05 -2.40
N GLU A 62 21.47 5.35 -1.59
CA GLU A 62 21.34 6.51 -0.73
C GLU A 62 20.26 6.24 0.30
N TRP A 63 20.21 7.02 1.39
CA TRP A 63 19.04 6.98 2.29
C TRP A 63 17.80 7.51 1.56
N PRO A 64 16.82 6.66 1.26
CA PRO A 64 15.70 7.07 0.42
C PRO A 64 14.71 7.94 1.19
N HIS A 65 14.10 8.90 0.48
CA HIS A 65 12.97 9.66 1.02
C HIS A 65 11.66 8.93 0.68
N HIS A 66 10.91 8.50 1.71
CA HIS A 66 9.57 7.94 1.51
C HIS A 66 8.57 9.05 1.20
N THR A 67 7.91 8.98 0.07
CA THR A 67 6.92 9.97 -0.37
C THR A 67 5.51 9.57 0.05
N VAL A 68 5.06 8.40 -0.37
CA VAL A 68 3.71 7.89 -0.14
C VAL A 68 3.66 6.38 -0.38
N ALA A 69 2.64 5.72 0.13
CA ALA A 69 2.27 4.39 -0.35
C ALA A 69 0.91 4.45 -1.06
N SER A 70 0.79 3.72 -2.16
CA SER A 70 -0.47 3.48 -2.85
C SER A 70 -0.88 2.01 -2.71
N GLY A 71 -2.14 1.72 -2.97
CA GLY A 71 -2.64 0.36 -2.91
C GLY A 71 -3.82 0.15 -3.83
N SER A 72 -3.97 -1.08 -4.32
CA SER A 72 -5.01 -1.44 -5.29
C SER A 72 -5.59 -2.82 -4.99
N ASP A 73 -6.90 -2.91 -5.14
CA ASP A 73 -7.62 -4.18 -5.19
C ASP A 73 -7.56 -4.73 -6.62
N LEU A 74 -6.84 -5.83 -6.82
CA LEU A 74 -6.63 -6.48 -8.10
C LEU A 74 -7.61 -7.65 -8.36
N GLY A 75 -8.63 -7.82 -7.53
CA GLY A 75 -9.56 -8.94 -7.60
C GLY A 75 -9.22 -9.99 -6.53
N ASP A 76 -8.37 -10.94 -6.80
CA ASP A 76 -7.98 -11.98 -5.84
C ASP A 76 -6.84 -11.56 -4.91
N GLU A 77 -6.09 -10.54 -5.29
CA GLU A 77 -4.94 -10.01 -4.57
C GLU A 77 -5.11 -8.53 -4.25
N ILE A 78 -4.37 -8.08 -3.24
CA ILE A 78 -4.17 -6.67 -2.91
C ILE A 78 -2.71 -6.33 -3.21
N GLU A 79 -2.49 -5.28 -4.00
CA GLU A 79 -1.16 -4.74 -4.27
C GLU A 79 -0.91 -3.50 -3.41
N ILE A 80 0.25 -3.44 -2.78
CA ILE A 80 0.74 -2.26 -2.06
C ILE A 80 2.06 -1.82 -2.70
N LEU A 81 2.15 -0.52 -3.01
CA LEU A 81 3.29 0.11 -3.65
C LEU A 81 3.80 1.23 -2.75
N PHE A 82 5.06 1.18 -2.34
CA PHE A 82 5.74 2.25 -1.62
C PHE A 82 6.62 3.04 -2.58
N HIS A 83 6.42 4.35 -2.58
CA HIS A 83 7.14 5.27 -3.46
C HIS A 83 8.25 5.95 -2.67
N PHE A 84 9.47 5.77 -3.14
CA PHE A 84 10.66 6.37 -2.58
C PHE A 84 11.35 7.24 -3.60
N GLU A 85 12.05 8.26 -3.13
CA GLU A 85 12.89 9.08 -3.97
C GLU A 85 14.35 8.97 -3.54
N LEU A 86 15.22 8.79 -4.52
CA LEU A 86 16.67 8.81 -4.39
C LEU A 86 17.22 10.09 -5.06
N TYR A 87 18.32 10.61 -4.53
CA TYR A 87 19.07 11.73 -5.10
C TYR A 87 18.29 13.03 -5.21
N THR A 88 17.44 13.30 -4.21
CA THR A 88 16.55 14.48 -4.19
C THR A 88 17.30 15.79 -4.02
N GLU A 89 18.50 15.78 -3.43
CA GLU A 89 19.28 16.98 -3.15
C GLU A 89 19.84 17.65 -4.41
N THR A 90 19.95 16.92 -5.52
CA THR A 90 20.52 17.41 -6.76
C THR A 90 19.45 17.59 -7.81
N HIS A 91 19.22 18.84 -8.22
CA HIS A 91 18.21 19.18 -9.21
C HIS A 91 18.41 18.42 -10.53
N GLY A 92 17.41 17.64 -10.92
CA GLY A 92 17.38 16.88 -12.18
C GLY A 92 17.99 15.48 -12.11
N SER A 93 18.48 15.02 -10.95
CA SER A 93 19.01 13.65 -10.78
C SER A 93 18.10 12.74 -9.96
N GLY A 94 16.97 13.24 -9.45
CA GLY A 94 16.04 12.45 -8.66
C GLY A 94 15.48 11.25 -9.42
N ILE A 95 15.42 10.10 -8.76
CA ILE A 95 14.84 8.86 -9.28
C ILE A 95 13.74 8.44 -8.32
N THR A 96 12.50 8.34 -8.82
CA THR A 96 11.43 7.72 -8.06
C THR A 96 11.53 6.21 -8.18
N VAL A 97 11.68 5.50 -7.06
CA VAL A 97 11.67 4.04 -7.00
C VAL A 97 10.42 3.58 -6.29
N THR A 98 9.60 2.80 -6.98
CA THR A 98 8.39 2.20 -6.45
C THR A 98 8.65 0.74 -6.16
N ILE A 99 8.64 0.38 -4.86
CA ILE A 99 8.75 -1.01 -4.42
C ILE A 99 7.37 -1.50 -4.05
N GLY A 100 6.94 -2.59 -4.66
CA GLY A 100 5.64 -3.19 -4.43
C GLY A 100 5.69 -4.64 -3.99
N THR A 101 4.60 -5.05 -3.34
CA THR A 101 4.32 -6.45 -3.05
C THR A 101 2.84 -6.73 -3.20
N ARG A 102 2.48 -8.01 -3.29
CA ARG A 102 1.10 -8.47 -3.37
C ARG A 102 0.81 -9.47 -2.27
N ALA A 103 -0.40 -9.41 -1.74
CA ALA A 103 -0.92 -10.38 -0.79
C ALA A 103 -2.27 -10.90 -1.29
N PRO A 104 -2.52 -12.22 -1.25
CA PRO A 104 -3.82 -12.76 -1.59
C PRO A 104 -4.87 -12.30 -0.57
N LYS A 105 -6.09 -12.02 -1.03
CA LYS A 105 -7.20 -11.61 -0.14
C LYS A 105 -7.59 -12.66 0.90
N SER A 106 -7.24 -13.91 0.66
CA SER A 106 -7.42 -15.01 1.63
C SER A 106 -6.40 -14.97 2.77
N ASP A 107 -5.28 -14.29 2.57
CA ASP A 107 -4.19 -14.11 3.53
C ASP A 107 -3.52 -12.74 3.29
N PRO A 108 -4.23 -11.61 3.62
CA PRO A 108 -3.83 -10.28 3.24
C PRO A 108 -2.75 -9.70 4.17
N HIS A 109 -1.69 -10.45 4.42
CA HIS A 109 -0.58 -10.08 5.29
C HIS A 109 0.62 -9.57 4.49
N ILE A 110 1.20 -8.46 4.93
CA ILE A 110 2.48 -7.93 4.43
C ILE A 110 3.38 -7.53 5.61
N PRO A 111 4.70 -7.67 5.50
CA PRO A 111 5.59 -7.20 6.55
C PRO A 111 5.66 -5.66 6.58
N SER A 112 5.75 -5.08 7.78
CA SER A 112 5.95 -3.64 7.98
C SER A 112 7.36 -3.21 7.57
N LEU A 113 7.45 -2.06 6.93
CA LEU A 113 8.72 -1.36 6.68
C LEU A 113 9.07 -0.34 7.76
N SER A 114 8.24 -0.17 8.80
CA SER A 114 8.38 0.89 9.80
C SER A 114 9.64 0.79 10.65
N ASP A 115 10.25 -0.40 10.78
CA ASP A 115 11.53 -0.58 11.45
C ASP A 115 12.71 -0.09 10.60
N VAL A 116 12.58 -0.14 9.28
CA VAL A 116 13.59 0.38 8.34
C VAL A 116 13.35 1.86 8.08
N TYR A 117 12.10 2.22 7.77
CA TYR A 117 11.70 3.59 7.43
C TYR A 117 10.50 4.03 8.29
N PRO A 118 10.72 4.67 9.46
CA PRO A 118 9.61 5.07 10.35
C PRO A 118 8.54 5.95 9.69
N ALA A 119 8.90 6.68 8.64
CA ALA A 119 7.97 7.55 7.90
C ALA A 119 6.83 6.79 7.21
N VAL A 120 6.96 5.47 6.97
CA VAL A 120 5.91 4.67 6.31
C VAL A 120 4.73 4.34 7.22
N THR A 121 4.88 4.46 8.53
CA THR A 121 3.88 4.00 9.53
C THR A 121 2.47 4.54 9.25
N SER A 122 2.34 5.82 8.91
CA SER A 122 1.02 6.43 8.62
C SER A 122 0.38 5.85 7.36
N THR A 123 1.18 5.63 6.31
CA THR A 123 0.68 5.07 5.05
C THR A 123 0.38 3.57 5.15
N GLU A 124 1.09 2.83 6.00
CA GLU A 124 0.77 1.45 6.34
C GLU A 124 -0.56 1.34 7.08
N ARG A 125 -0.80 2.19 8.09
CA ARG A 125 -2.09 2.28 8.79
C ARG A 125 -3.23 2.60 7.85
N GLU A 126 -3.01 3.52 6.91
CA GLU A 126 -3.99 3.83 5.87
C GLU A 126 -4.37 2.57 5.07
N LYS A 127 -3.38 1.77 4.63
CA LYS A 127 -3.66 0.55 3.85
C LYS A 127 -4.40 -0.51 4.67
N GLN A 128 -4.12 -0.61 5.97
CA GLN A 128 -4.91 -1.45 6.87
C GLN A 128 -6.38 -1.02 6.90
N GLU A 129 -6.64 0.28 7.04
CA GLU A 129 -8.00 0.80 7.17
C GLU A 129 -8.79 0.76 5.85
N PHE A 130 -8.14 1.06 4.73
CA PHE A 130 -8.85 1.22 3.45
C PHE A 130 -8.88 -0.05 2.59
N LEU A 131 -7.92 -0.95 2.74
CA LEU A 131 -7.82 -2.19 1.96
C LEU A 131 -7.94 -3.46 2.79
N GLY A 132 -7.85 -3.36 4.11
CA GLY A 132 -7.92 -4.53 5.00
C GLY A 132 -6.67 -5.41 4.91
N VAL A 133 -5.51 -4.82 4.64
CA VAL A 133 -4.23 -5.51 4.70
C VAL A 133 -3.75 -5.53 6.13
N ALA A 134 -3.34 -6.70 6.62
CA ALA A 134 -2.64 -6.81 7.89
C ALA A 134 -1.15 -6.49 7.68
N VAL A 135 -0.64 -5.52 8.43
CA VAL A 135 0.77 -5.12 8.36
C VAL A 135 1.50 -5.69 9.58
N ASP A 136 2.24 -6.78 9.34
CA ASP A 136 2.91 -7.52 10.41
C ASP A 136 4.12 -6.75 10.94
N GLY A 137 4.17 -6.57 12.26
CA GLY A 137 5.26 -5.85 12.93
C GLY A 137 5.07 -4.34 13.04
N ILE A 138 3.97 -3.78 12.57
CA ILE A 138 3.69 -2.35 12.76
C ILE A 138 3.52 -2.05 14.27
N LYS A 139 4.22 -1.01 14.76
CA LYS A 139 4.23 -0.66 16.19
C LYS A 139 2.96 0.02 16.66
N ASP A 140 2.37 0.84 15.81
CA ASP A 140 1.11 1.55 16.07
C ASP A 140 0.09 1.20 14.98
N ASN A 141 -0.83 0.29 15.31
CA ASN A 141 -1.86 -0.19 14.38
C ASN A 141 -3.26 0.40 14.67
N ARG A 142 -3.36 1.44 15.48
CA ARG A 142 -4.64 2.11 15.78
C ARG A 142 -5.22 2.74 14.50
N ARG A 143 -6.55 2.76 14.41
CA ARG A 143 -7.25 3.49 13.34
C ARG A 143 -6.87 4.98 13.38
N MET A 144 -6.75 5.59 12.23
CA MET A 144 -6.31 6.97 12.08
C MET A 144 -7.19 7.79 11.12
N TRP A 145 -7.67 7.16 10.05
CA TRP A 145 -8.32 7.83 8.95
C TRP A 145 -9.85 7.68 8.97
N LEU A 146 -10.35 6.48 9.21
CA LEU A 146 -11.77 6.22 9.19
C LEU A 146 -12.42 6.59 10.52
N THR A 147 -13.59 7.22 10.44
CA THR A 147 -14.39 7.52 11.62
C THR A 147 -14.95 6.25 12.27
N HIS A 148 -15.35 6.34 13.54
CA HIS A 148 -15.98 5.22 14.26
C HIS A 148 -17.29 4.76 13.65
N ALA A 149 -17.94 5.62 12.86
CA ALA A 149 -19.17 5.27 12.13
C ALA A 149 -18.95 4.23 11.02
N VAL A 150 -17.70 4.00 10.59
CA VAL A 150 -17.40 2.95 9.62
C VAL A 150 -17.15 1.65 10.36
N PRO A 151 -17.98 0.61 10.19
CA PRO A 151 -17.82 -0.67 10.86
C PRO A 151 -16.46 -1.33 10.58
N VAL A 152 -15.95 -2.07 11.56
CA VAL A 152 -14.77 -2.92 11.37
C VAL A 152 -15.09 -4.00 10.32
N GLY A 153 -14.19 -4.22 9.38
CA GLY A 153 -14.40 -5.16 8.28
C GLY A 153 -15.01 -4.55 7.02
N ILE A 154 -15.29 -3.23 7.03
CA ILE A 154 -15.58 -2.47 5.82
C ILE A 154 -14.33 -1.71 5.42
N TYR A 155 -13.90 -1.94 4.19
CA TYR A 155 -12.68 -1.37 3.61
C TYR A 155 -13.04 -0.53 2.38
N PRO A 156 -12.99 0.80 2.46
CA PRO A 156 -13.52 1.68 1.40
C PRO A 156 -12.89 1.51 0.01
N TRP A 157 -11.67 0.96 -0.08
CA TRP A 157 -11.01 0.74 -1.37
C TRP A 157 -11.12 -0.70 -1.89
N ARG A 158 -11.84 -1.56 -1.16
CA ARG A 158 -12.15 -2.91 -1.65
C ARG A 158 -13.27 -2.86 -2.69
N LYS A 159 -13.18 -3.76 -3.68
CA LYS A 159 -14.16 -3.91 -4.76
C LYS A 159 -15.03 -5.17 -4.60
N ASP A 160 -15.02 -5.76 -3.43
CA ASP A 160 -15.75 -6.98 -3.08
C ASP A 160 -16.78 -6.71 -1.97
N GLU A 161 -17.37 -7.76 -1.41
CA GLU A 161 -18.39 -7.69 -0.36
C GLU A 161 -17.96 -6.96 0.93
N PHE A 162 -16.68 -6.67 1.08
CA PHE A 162 -16.10 -5.88 2.18
C PHE A 162 -15.89 -4.41 1.82
N GLY A 163 -16.27 -4.03 0.60
CA GLY A 163 -16.27 -2.65 0.14
C GLY A 163 -17.36 -1.78 0.77
N PRO A 164 -17.43 -0.51 0.40
CA PRO A 164 -18.29 0.49 1.04
C PRO A 164 -19.77 0.40 0.66
N GLU A 165 -20.17 -0.51 -0.22
CA GLU A 165 -21.54 -0.56 -0.77
C GLU A 165 -22.64 -0.61 0.32
N LYS A 166 -22.34 -1.25 1.47
CA LYS A 166 -23.29 -1.36 2.59
C LYS A 166 -23.47 -0.08 3.39
N ILE A 167 -22.53 0.86 3.28
CA ILE A 167 -22.55 2.12 4.05
C ILE A 167 -22.75 3.35 3.17
N VAL A 168 -22.65 3.20 1.85
CA VAL A 168 -22.93 4.29 0.91
C VAL A 168 -24.44 4.50 0.82
N ARG A 169 -24.89 5.68 1.22
CA ARG A 169 -26.28 6.08 1.05
C ARG A 169 -26.51 6.51 -0.40
N LYS A 170 -27.55 6.00 -0.99
CA LYS A 170 -28.07 6.50 -2.26
C LYS A 170 -28.85 7.78 -2.01
N VAL A 171 -28.16 8.90 -1.95
CA VAL A 171 -28.69 10.23 -1.60
C VAL A 171 -29.92 10.62 -2.45
N HIS A 172 -30.06 10.04 -3.64
CA HIS A 172 -31.18 10.30 -4.55
C HIS A 172 -32.39 9.37 -4.32
N GLU A 173 -32.24 8.29 -3.56
CA GLU A 173 -33.33 7.33 -3.29
C GLU A 173 -34.05 7.58 -1.97
N ASP A 174 -33.46 8.31 -1.03
CA ASP A 174 -34.04 8.68 0.25
C ASP A 174 -34.02 10.20 0.47
N PRO A 175 -35.00 10.92 -0.09
CA PRO A 175 -35.12 12.38 0.11
C PRO A 175 -35.53 12.76 1.55
N SER A 176 -35.93 11.82 2.39
CA SER A 176 -36.38 12.10 3.74
C SER A 176 -35.25 12.37 4.74
N GLY A 177 -34.02 12.09 4.38
CA GLY A 177 -32.87 12.36 5.23
C GLY A 177 -32.84 11.64 6.59
N GLY A 178 -33.86 10.83 6.85
CA GLY A 178 -33.99 10.03 8.05
C GLY A 178 -33.07 8.85 8.03
N GLY A 179 -31.77 9.09 8.24
CA GLY A 179 -30.85 8.02 8.51
C GLY A 179 -31.18 7.37 9.83
N ASP A 180 -31.69 6.16 9.76
CA ASP A 180 -31.67 5.27 10.90
C ASP A 180 -30.20 5.21 11.41
N GLY A 181 -30.05 5.47 12.70
CA GLY A 181 -28.74 5.67 13.29
C GLY A 181 -27.78 4.52 12.94
N THR A 182 -26.72 4.83 12.26
CA THR A 182 -25.57 3.96 12.24
C THR A 182 -25.23 3.69 13.70
N GLU A 183 -25.27 2.42 14.13
CA GLU A 183 -24.74 2.05 15.43
C GLU A 183 -23.31 2.61 15.50
N VAL A 184 -23.12 3.58 16.39
CA VAL A 184 -21.80 4.12 16.67
C VAL A 184 -21.05 2.99 17.34
N ILE A 185 -20.09 2.43 16.64
CA ILE A 185 -19.22 1.42 17.25
C ILE A 185 -18.24 2.19 18.13
N ASP A 186 -18.50 2.18 19.43
CA ASP A 186 -17.64 2.79 20.46
C ASP A 186 -16.28 2.07 20.62
N ASP A 187 -16.00 1.09 19.78
CA ASP A 187 -14.79 0.31 19.88
C ASP A 187 -13.61 0.98 19.17
N LEU A 188 -12.91 1.80 19.93
CA LEU A 188 -11.58 2.37 19.60
C LEU A 188 -10.46 1.33 19.68
N SER A 189 -10.79 0.06 19.84
CA SER A 189 -9.73 -0.95 20.02
C SER A 189 -8.78 -0.94 18.82
N PRO A 190 -7.48 -1.05 19.10
CA PRO A 190 -6.49 -1.25 18.05
C PRO A 190 -6.83 -2.56 17.32
N PHE A 191 -6.45 -2.65 16.05
CA PHE A 191 -6.50 -3.93 15.35
C PHE A 191 -5.82 -5.00 16.22
N PRO A 192 -6.40 -6.21 16.33
CA PRO A 192 -5.78 -7.26 17.11
C PRO A 192 -4.35 -7.53 16.61
N PRO A 193 -3.44 -8.03 17.45
CA PRO A 193 -2.15 -8.49 16.99
C PRO A 193 -2.32 -9.45 15.80
N GLY A 194 -1.74 -9.11 14.63
CA GLY A 194 -1.98 -9.82 13.38
C GLY A 194 -2.86 -9.07 12.37
N GLY A 195 -3.18 -7.80 12.66
CA GLY A 195 -3.89 -6.91 11.75
C GLY A 195 -5.42 -6.96 11.85
N PRO A 196 -6.11 -6.30 10.91
CA PRO A 196 -7.56 -6.29 10.86
C PRO A 196 -8.13 -7.69 10.67
N PRO A 197 -9.31 -7.99 11.26
CA PRO A 197 -9.92 -9.30 11.11
C PRO A 197 -10.14 -9.62 9.63
N VAL A 198 -9.53 -10.71 9.17
CA VAL A 198 -9.78 -11.22 7.82
C VAL A 198 -11.18 -11.79 7.79
N PRO A 199 -12.06 -11.30 6.91
CA PRO A 199 -13.43 -11.78 6.85
C PRO A 199 -13.47 -13.25 6.44
N LYS A 200 -14.10 -14.08 7.26
CA LYS A 200 -14.30 -15.50 6.93
C LYS A 200 -15.18 -15.61 5.69
N LYS A 201 -14.74 -16.27 4.62
CA LYS A 201 -15.60 -16.63 3.49
C LYS A 201 -16.86 -17.30 4.04
N LYS A 202 -18.04 -16.75 3.75
CA LYS A 202 -19.27 -17.48 3.96
C LYS A 202 -19.18 -18.77 3.14
N LYS A 203 -19.19 -19.93 3.78
CA LYS A 203 -19.44 -21.19 3.07
C LYS A 203 -20.76 -21.02 2.32
N GLY A 204 -20.72 -21.10 0.99
CA GLY A 204 -21.91 -21.11 0.17
C GLY A 204 -22.85 -22.17 0.73
N GLY A 205 -24.04 -21.78 1.13
CA GLY A 205 -25.09 -22.71 1.46
C GLY A 205 -25.47 -23.42 0.17
N ASP A 206 -25.26 -24.73 0.14
CA ASP A 206 -25.93 -25.59 -0.82
C ASP A 206 -27.44 -25.40 -0.70
N SER A 207 -28.05 -24.97 -1.76
CA SER A 207 -29.49 -25.07 -2.00
C SER A 207 -29.73 -25.39 -3.46
#